data_a15469e8127e2b2cbde200078ce4f978
#
_entry.id   a15469e8127e2b2cbde200078ce4f978
#
_cell.length_a   1.000
_cell.length_b   1.000
_cell.length_c   1.000
_cell.angle_alpha   90.00
_cell.angle_beta   90.00
_cell.angle_gamma   90.00
#
_symmetry.space_group_name_H-M   'P 1'
#
loop_
_entity.id
_entity.type
_entity.pdbx_description
1 polymer ?
#
loop_
_entity_poly.entity_id
_entity_poly.type
_entity_poly.pdbx_seq_one_letter_code
_entity_poly.pdbx_strand_id
1 'polypeptide(L)'
;MKTNLARSTYGLIAIVAAVLVFASPNTAQAWWDKEWTVRKKIDIDTSTNGAVVGDAIGTTAILIRLHDGNFRFTDAKEDGSDIRFVAADDKTLLTHHIEKYDGILNEAFVWVKIPDLKPGAKTTFWMYYGNLGSKATRVDDPKGSFDLNTVLVYHFAENNAPAHDSTTYNNNAQTAAVPVMGSLIGPGVRFDGTNPVTIPNSESLAWTEGGEMTWSAWVKPTANQSNAVIFRRENFMVGVDNGVPFVDVNGTRTAGAPPLAANSWHHLAVTAKGSAIVLYVDGQSTATLNAPLPASTAALSLGDDSSGGTGFAGEMDELEISKTARSAGFIKVAALNQGPDKGSKLLGFASDETHTSWFSGGYVGIILSSLTVDGWLVICVLVVMSAISWVVMVNKAKYLKTTIAGNKQFFKDWTDVAADLSFLDERDARKVLTLGGRIDNRERQVVRFASVYRIYKIGAEEIRHRLAFEGAARSHLLSARSIQAIRAMLDGALVKETQKLNNLMVLLTIAISGGPFLGLLGTVIGVMITFAAIAAQGDVNVNAIAPGIAAALAATVAGLVVAIPALFGYNYLQSRVKEAASDMHIFIDEFVTKIAEHYGGRSGGDNERRAIESESMELEMIA
;
A
#
# COMPACT_ATOMS: atom_id res chain seq x y z
N MET A 1 -33.77 13.87 28.69
CA MET A 1 -32.29 13.66 28.66
C MET A 1 -31.86 12.29 28.14
N LYS A 2 -32.63 11.22 28.31
CA LYS A 2 -32.33 9.87 27.73
C LYS A 2 -32.43 9.80 26.19
N THR A 3 -33.31 10.59 25.55
CA THR A 3 -33.54 10.56 24.08
C THR A 3 -32.47 11.28 23.25
N ASN A 4 -31.76 12.26 23.81
CA ASN A 4 -30.67 12.99 23.08
C ASN A 4 -29.31 12.30 23.23
N LEU A 5 -29.09 11.52 24.29
CA LEU A 5 -27.89 10.68 24.42
C LEU A 5 -27.93 9.51 23.42
N ALA A 6 -29.12 8.93 23.23
CA ALA A 6 -29.34 7.89 22.22
C ALA A 6 -29.09 8.42 20.78
N ARG A 7 -29.56 9.63 20.43
CA ARG A 7 -29.33 10.20 19.11
C ARG A 7 -27.86 10.53 18.82
N SER A 8 -27.07 10.94 19.83
CA SER A 8 -25.64 11.20 19.67
C SER A 8 -24.82 9.90 19.55
N THR A 9 -25.19 8.85 20.28
CA THR A 9 -24.59 7.51 20.14
C THR A 9 -24.98 6.84 18.83
N TYR A 10 -26.22 7.00 18.37
CA TYR A 10 -26.63 6.51 17.04
C TYR A 10 -25.94 7.26 15.90
N GLY A 11 -25.67 8.56 16.04
CA GLY A 11 -24.87 9.32 15.08
C GLY A 11 -23.41 8.85 15.00
N LEU A 12 -22.76 8.55 16.13
CA LEU A 12 -21.41 8.01 16.16
C LEU A 12 -21.36 6.56 15.64
N ILE A 13 -22.37 5.75 16.00
CA ILE A 13 -22.51 4.38 15.49
C ILE A 13 -22.82 4.40 13.98
N ALA A 14 -23.61 5.35 13.48
CA ALA A 14 -23.87 5.51 12.05
C ALA A 14 -22.63 5.96 11.27
N ILE A 15 -21.78 6.81 11.84
CA ILE A 15 -20.49 7.20 11.23
C ILE A 15 -19.50 6.03 11.26
N VAL A 16 -19.40 5.30 12.36
CA VAL A 16 -18.57 4.09 12.47
C VAL A 16 -19.13 2.98 11.57
N ALA A 17 -20.45 2.81 11.47
CA ALA A 17 -21.08 1.87 10.55
C ALA A 17 -20.92 2.30 9.09
N ALA A 18 -20.98 3.61 8.76
CA ALA A 18 -20.68 4.10 7.41
C ALA A 18 -19.21 3.89 7.04
N VAL A 19 -18.27 4.10 7.95
CA VAL A 19 -16.85 3.78 7.76
C VAL A 19 -16.64 2.26 7.62
N LEU A 20 -17.41 1.44 8.34
CA LEU A 20 -17.38 -0.03 8.22
C LEU A 20 -18.09 -0.54 6.95
N VAL A 21 -19.09 0.17 6.41
CA VAL A 21 -19.77 -0.18 5.15
C VAL A 21 -18.93 0.22 3.93
N PHE A 22 -18.11 1.28 4.01
CA PHE A 22 -17.06 1.56 3.01
C PHE A 22 -15.84 0.62 3.13
N ALA A 23 -15.72 -0.11 4.23
CA ALA A 23 -14.86 -1.27 4.40
C ALA A 23 -15.60 -2.58 4.07
N SER A 24 -16.52 -2.58 3.08
CA SER A 24 -17.02 -3.83 2.52
C SER A 24 -15.80 -4.58 1.98
N PRO A 25 -15.51 -5.82 2.43
CA PRO A 25 -14.53 -6.61 1.74
C PRO A 25 -15.12 -6.83 0.34
N ASN A 26 -14.58 -6.14 -0.68
CA ASN A 26 -14.46 -6.79 -1.96
C ASN A 26 -13.96 -8.19 -1.61
N THR A 27 -14.62 -9.23 -2.07
CA THR A 27 -14.15 -10.61 -1.92
C THR A 27 -12.65 -10.58 -2.11
N ALA A 28 -11.91 -10.63 -1.00
CA ALA A 28 -10.46 -10.58 -1.03
C ALA A 28 -10.06 -11.84 -1.78
N GLN A 29 -9.79 -11.70 -3.07
CA GLN A 29 -9.12 -12.73 -3.84
C GLN A 29 -7.88 -13.04 -3.02
N ALA A 30 -7.73 -14.29 -2.62
CA ALA A 30 -6.64 -14.70 -1.76
C ALA A 30 -5.34 -14.21 -2.37
N TRP A 31 -4.59 -13.42 -1.68
CA TRP A 31 -3.27 -12.94 -2.10
C TRP A 31 -2.26 -13.93 -1.53
N TRP A 32 -1.47 -14.57 -2.40
CA TRP A 32 -0.56 -15.63 -2.00
C TRP A 32 0.35 -15.23 -0.83
N ASP A 33 0.98 -14.07 -0.92
CA ASP A 33 1.78 -13.51 0.17
C ASP A 33 1.70 -11.98 0.16
N LYS A 34 1.36 -11.39 1.31
CA LYS A 34 1.16 -9.95 1.48
C LYS A 34 2.46 -9.13 1.41
N GLU A 35 3.62 -9.78 1.49
CA GLU A 35 4.92 -9.11 1.33
C GLU A 35 5.18 -8.75 -0.14
N TRP A 36 4.52 -9.42 -1.10
CA TRP A 36 4.55 -9.08 -2.52
C TRP A 36 3.46 -8.05 -2.84
N THR A 37 3.88 -6.86 -3.32
CA THR A 37 2.97 -5.73 -3.48
C THR A 37 2.27 -5.69 -4.83
N VAL A 38 2.78 -6.41 -5.81
CA VAL A 38 2.25 -6.45 -7.18
C VAL A 38 2.05 -7.88 -7.62
N ARG A 39 0.93 -8.16 -8.28
CA ARG A 39 0.73 -9.40 -9.03
C ARG A 39 0.14 -9.11 -10.40
N LYS A 40 0.41 -10.00 -11.31
CA LYS A 40 -0.09 -9.97 -12.68
C LYS A 40 -0.64 -11.34 -13.06
N LYS A 41 -1.85 -11.35 -13.59
CA LYS A 41 -2.45 -12.55 -14.16
C LYS A 41 -1.85 -12.84 -15.53
N ILE A 42 -1.43 -14.08 -15.74
CA ILE A 42 -0.93 -14.58 -17.01
C ILE A 42 -1.84 -15.74 -17.47
N ASP A 43 -2.26 -15.66 -18.70
CA ASP A 43 -3.10 -16.68 -19.33
C ASP A 43 -2.34 -17.34 -20.47
N ILE A 44 -2.36 -18.68 -20.51
CA ILE A 44 -1.92 -19.47 -21.65
C ILE A 44 -3.18 -19.95 -22.38
N ASP A 45 -3.40 -19.49 -23.60
CA ASP A 45 -4.59 -19.78 -24.37
C ASP A 45 -4.29 -20.73 -25.54
N THR A 46 -4.61 -22.01 -25.36
CA THR A 46 -4.51 -23.06 -26.38
C THR A 46 -5.81 -23.30 -27.14
N SER A 47 -6.87 -22.51 -26.83
CA SER A 47 -8.21 -22.65 -27.44
C SER A 47 -8.24 -22.17 -28.90
N THR A 48 -9.39 -22.29 -29.52
CA THR A 48 -9.66 -21.79 -30.89
C THR A 48 -9.54 -20.28 -31.03
N ASN A 49 -9.65 -19.53 -29.92
CA ASN A 49 -9.45 -18.09 -29.89
C ASN A 49 -7.98 -17.67 -29.65
N GLY A 50 -7.17 -18.62 -29.17
CA GLY A 50 -5.76 -18.48 -28.88
C GLY A 50 -4.86 -19.15 -29.93
N ALA A 51 -3.94 -19.98 -29.48
CA ALA A 51 -2.94 -20.65 -30.32
C ALA A 51 -3.44 -21.86 -31.10
N VAL A 52 -4.69 -22.27 -30.92
CA VAL A 52 -5.35 -23.40 -31.62
C VAL A 52 -4.53 -24.69 -31.52
N VAL A 53 -4.34 -25.21 -30.31
CA VAL A 53 -3.64 -26.47 -30.05
C VAL A 53 -4.66 -27.53 -29.66
N GLY A 54 -4.86 -28.54 -30.53
CA GLY A 54 -5.84 -29.63 -30.33
C GLY A 54 -5.25 -30.88 -29.70
N ASP A 55 -3.94 -31.11 -29.88
CA ASP A 55 -3.27 -32.30 -29.37
C ASP A 55 -2.83 -32.14 -27.91
N ALA A 56 -2.68 -33.28 -27.23
CA ALA A 56 -2.22 -33.29 -25.83
C ALA A 56 -0.89 -32.54 -25.67
N ILE A 57 -0.72 -31.83 -24.55
CA ILE A 57 0.51 -31.07 -24.27
C ILE A 57 1.19 -31.64 -23.02
N GLY A 58 0.52 -31.60 -21.87
CA GLY A 58 1.05 -32.14 -20.61
C GLY A 58 1.95 -31.12 -19.88
N THR A 59 2.90 -31.63 -19.10
CA THR A 59 3.88 -30.81 -18.38
C THR A 59 4.86 -30.19 -19.36
N THR A 60 5.00 -28.87 -19.33
CA THR A 60 5.91 -28.13 -20.21
C THR A 60 6.48 -26.91 -19.49
N ALA A 61 7.69 -26.50 -19.87
CA ALA A 61 8.24 -25.21 -19.48
C ALA A 61 7.75 -24.12 -20.47
N ILE A 62 7.28 -23.03 -19.95
CA ILE A 62 6.78 -21.87 -20.72
C ILE A 62 7.71 -20.70 -20.49
N LEU A 63 8.24 -20.14 -21.57
CA LEU A 63 9.04 -18.93 -21.54
C LEU A 63 8.15 -17.71 -21.34
N ILE A 64 8.42 -16.95 -20.29
CA ILE A 64 7.82 -15.65 -20.01
C ILE A 64 8.85 -14.57 -20.35
N ARG A 65 8.59 -13.82 -21.42
CA ARG A 65 9.41 -12.67 -21.80
C ARG A 65 8.87 -11.42 -21.11
N LEU A 66 9.66 -10.85 -20.21
CA LEU A 66 9.32 -9.61 -19.51
C LEU A 66 9.99 -8.41 -20.20
N HIS A 67 9.24 -7.35 -20.40
CA HIS A 67 9.67 -6.09 -21.01
C HIS A 67 8.77 -4.94 -20.51
N ASP A 68 9.12 -3.69 -20.78
CA ASP A 68 8.38 -2.50 -20.33
C ASP A 68 6.86 -2.53 -20.60
N GLY A 69 6.43 -3.21 -21.65
CA GLY A 69 5.01 -3.33 -22.00
C GLY A 69 4.22 -4.27 -21.09
N ASN A 70 4.87 -5.16 -20.34
CA ASN A 70 4.19 -6.16 -19.52
C ASN A 70 4.76 -6.33 -18.11
N PHE A 71 5.86 -5.65 -17.75
CA PHE A 71 6.49 -5.76 -16.44
C PHE A 71 7.12 -4.42 -16.03
N ARG A 72 7.02 -4.06 -14.74
CA ARG A 72 7.61 -2.84 -14.19
C ARG A 72 8.89 -3.17 -13.45
N PHE A 73 10.03 -3.06 -14.15
CA PHE A 73 11.36 -3.36 -13.60
C PHE A 73 11.70 -2.50 -12.38
N THR A 74 11.21 -1.27 -12.32
CA THR A 74 11.41 -0.35 -11.17
C THR A 74 10.74 -0.81 -9.89
N ASP A 75 9.72 -1.65 -9.99
CA ASP A 75 8.97 -2.16 -8.84
C ASP A 75 9.50 -3.52 -8.35
N ALA A 76 10.43 -4.13 -9.09
CA ALA A 76 11.09 -5.39 -8.76
C ALA A 76 12.52 -5.17 -8.27
N LYS A 77 13.13 -6.19 -7.68
CA LYS A 77 14.55 -6.18 -7.33
C LYS A 77 15.43 -6.15 -8.57
N GLU A 78 16.61 -5.55 -8.46
CA GLU A 78 17.58 -5.37 -9.56
C GLU A 78 18.05 -6.67 -10.21
N ASP A 79 17.93 -7.80 -9.51
CA ASP A 79 18.30 -9.14 -9.96
C ASP A 79 17.08 -10.05 -10.25
N GLY A 80 15.86 -9.52 -10.14
CA GLY A 80 14.61 -10.28 -10.29
C GLY A 80 14.36 -11.32 -9.20
N SER A 81 15.12 -11.30 -8.09
CA SER A 81 15.05 -12.32 -7.04
C SER A 81 13.73 -12.35 -6.27
N ASP A 82 12.88 -11.35 -6.43
CA ASP A 82 11.54 -11.27 -5.85
C ASP A 82 10.43 -11.78 -6.78
N ILE A 83 10.73 -12.19 -8.01
CA ILE A 83 9.73 -12.77 -8.93
C ILE A 83 9.29 -14.15 -8.43
N ARG A 84 7.98 -14.37 -8.41
CA ARG A 84 7.36 -15.67 -8.06
C ARG A 84 6.23 -15.97 -9.03
N PHE A 85 6.06 -17.28 -9.31
CA PHE A 85 4.92 -17.75 -10.08
C PHE A 85 4.05 -18.64 -9.21
N VAL A 86 2.75 -18.43 -9.26
CA VAL A 86 1.76 -19.10 -8.42
C VAL A 86 0.63 -19.62 -9.31
N ALA A 87 0.19 -20.85 -9.09
CA ALA A 87 -0.91 -21.44 -9.85
C ALA A 87 -2.23 -20.64 -9.69
N ALA A 88 -3.24 -21.01 -10.46
CA ALA A 88 -4.55 -20.35 -10.45
C ALA A 88 -5.25 -20.37 -9.09
N ASP A 89 -4.88 -21.30 -8.21
CA ASP A 89 -5.40 -21.39 -6.84
C ASP A 89 -4.87 -20.31 -5.90
N ASP A 90 -3.93 -19.49 -6.37
CA ASP A 90 -3.25 -18.43 -5.61
C ASP A 90 -2.58 -18.92 -4.30
N LYS A 91 -2.07 -20.16 -4.33
CA LYS A 91 -1.43 -20.84 -3.19
C LYS A 91 -0.21 -21.66 -3.60
N THR A 92 -0.33 -22.42 -4.69
CA THR A 92 0.70 -23.37 -5.13
C THR A 92 1.77 -22.65 -5.92
N LEU A 93 3.00 -22.62 -5.41
CA LEU A 93 4.15 -22.07 -6.13
C LEU A 93 4.48 -22.96 -7.35
N LEU A 94 4.73 -22.32 -8.49
CA LEU A 94 5.23 -22.95 -9.70
C LEU A 94 6.76 -22.83 -9.72
N THR A 95 7.41 -23.94 -10.05
CA THR A 95 8.87 -23.96 -10.25
C THR A 95 9.23 -23.11 -11.46
N HIS A 96 10.27 -22.30 -11.34
CA HIS A 96 10.76 -21.44 -12.39
C HIS A 96 12.27 -21.22 -12.28
N HIS A 97 12.88 -20.76 -13.35
CA HIS A 97 14.23 -20.21 -13.32
C HIS A 97 14.34 -18.99 -14.23
N ILE A 98 15.28 -18.12 -13.90
CA ILE A 98 15.57 -16.90 -14.64
C ILE A 98 16.81 -17.17 -15.48
N GLU A 99 16.65 -17.28 -16.79
CA GLU A 99 17.75 -17.43 -17.73
C GLU A 99 18.52 -16.12 -17.89
N LYS A 100 17.80 -15.01 -18.06
CA LYS A 100 18.35 -13.66 -18.18
C LYS A 100 17.49 -12.66 -17.42
N TYR A 101 18.12 -11.74 -16.70
CA TYR A 101 17.46 -10.57 -16.14
C TYR A 101 18.37 -9.35 -16.34
N ASP A 102 17.89 -8.35 -17.05
CA ASP A 102 18.59 -7.11 -17.32
C ASP A 102 17.67 -5.93 -16.99
N GLY A 103 17.84 -5.36 -15.79
CA GLY A 103 17.06 -4.21 -15.31
C GLY A 103 17.43 -2.89 -16.00
N ILE A 104 18.57 -2.84 -16.75
CA ILE A 104 18.97 -1.65 -17.50
C ILE A 104 18.30 -1.63 -18.88
N LEU A 105 18.31 -2.79 -19.56
CA LEU A 105 17.63 -2.97 -20.83
C LEU A 105 16.12 -3.22 -20.69
N ASN A 106 15.63 -3.40 -19.46
CA ASN A 106 14.25 -3.76 -19.15
C ASN A 106 13.80 -5.03 -19.92
N GLU A 107 14.62 -6.06 -19.83
CA GLU A 107 14.38 -7.35 -20.47
C GLU A 107 14.69 -8.50 -19.51
N ALA A 108 13.76 -9.48 -19.42
CA ALA A 108 14.04 -10.71 -18.71
C ALA A 108 13.39 -11.92 -19.38
N PHE A 109 14.06 -13.08 -19.31
CA PHE A 109 13.58 -14.37 -19.80
C PHE A 109 13.47 -15.31 -18.62
N VAL A 110 12.24 -15.78 -18.36
CA VAL A 110 11.92 -16.63 -17.21
C VAL A 110 11.16 -17.85 -17.67
N TRP A 111 11.67 -19.01 -17.38
CA TRP A 111 11.05 -20.28 -17.67
C TRP A 111 10.20 -20.75 -16.49
N VAL A 112 8.93 -21.04 -16.75
CA VAL A 112 7.95 -21.46 -15.73
C VAL A 112 7.39 -22.83 -16.07
N LYS A 113 7.51 -23.78 -15.14
CA LYS A 113 6.94 -25.13 -15.29
C LYS A 113 5.44 -25.11 -15.09
N ILE A 114 4.71 -25.45 -16.14
CA ILE A 114 3.27 -25.66 -16.08
C ILE A 114 2.99 -27.17 -15.99
N PRO A 115 2.43 -27.66 -14.88
CA PRO A 115 2.38 -29.10 -14.61
C PRO A 115 1.43 -29.89 -15.51
N ASP A 116 0.41 -29.27 -16.06
CA ASP A 116 -0.57 -29.99 -16.91
C ASP A 116 -1.29 -29.00 -17.84
N LEU A 117 -0.58 -28.54 -18.86
CA LEU A 117 -1.17 -27.67 -19.88
C LEU A 117 -2.15 -28.48 -20.76
N LYS A 118 -3.42 -28.04 -20.74
CA LYS A 118 -4.49 -28.70 -21.49
C LYS A 118 -4.59 -28.19 -22.92
N PRO A 119 -4.89 -29.02 -23.92
CA PRO A 119 -5.24 -28.57 -25.26
C PRO A 119 -6.64 -27.93 -25.29
N GLY A 120 -6.85 -26.99 -26.20
CA GLY A 120 -8.15 -26.36 -26.42
C GLY A 120 -8.70 -25.55 -25.24
N ALA A 121 -7.87 -25.24 -24.25
CA ALA A 121 -8.26 -24.61 -23.01
C ALA A 121 -7.46 -23.34 -22.70
N LYS A 122 -7.93 -22.59 -21.72
CA LYS A 122 -7.21 -21.46 -21.15
C LYS A 122 -6.69 -21.83 -19.77
N THR A 123 -5.38 -21.79 -19.58
CA THR A 123 -4.71 -22.03 -18.31
C THR A 123 -4.23 -20.72 -17.74
N THR A 124 -4.57 -20.44 -16.50
CA THR A 124 -4.23 -19.19 -15.80
C THR A 124 -3.24 -19.46 -14.68
N PHE A 125 -2.31 -18.53 -14.47
CA PHE A 125 -1.44 -18.48 -13.29
C PHE A 125 -1.08 -17.03 -12.97
N TRP A 126 -0.44 -16.82 -11.82
CA TRP A 126 -0.08 -15.49 -11.33
C TRP A 126 1.43 -15.31 -11.31
N MET A 127 1.88 -14.13 -11.70
CA MET A 127 3.24 -13.65 -11.44
C MET A 127 3.17 -12.60 -10.34
N TYR A 128 3.97 -12.78 -9.29
CA TYR A 128 4.12 -11.88 -8.14
C TYR A 128 5.49 -11.23 -8.16
N TYR A 129 5.56 -9.94 -7.84
CA TYR A 129 6.79 -9.16 -7.69
C TYR A 129 6.56 -7.94 -6.80
N GLY A 130 7.60 -7.14 -6.54
CA GLY A 130 7.48 -5.94 -5.70
C GLY A 130 7.71 -6.21 -4.22
N ASN A 131 8.41 -7.30 -3.85
CA ASN A 131 8.95 -7.50 -2.51
C ASN A 131 10.41 -7.06 -2.46
N LEU A 132 10.64 -5.78 -2.15
CA LEU A 132 11.98 -5.19 -2.04
C LEU A 132 12.68 -5.52 -0.71
N GLY A 133 12.00 -6.24 0.19
CA GLY A 133 12.54 -6.63 1.49
C GLY A 133 13.69 -7.64 1.38
N SER A 134 14.56 -7.67 2.42
CA SER A 134 15.70 -8.60 2.49
C SER A 134 15.32 -10.08 2.54
N LYS A 135 14.07 -10.40 2.89
CA LYS A 135 13.57 -11.78 2.97
C LYS A 135 13.23 -12.39 1.61
N ALA A 136 12.99 -11.59 0.56
CA ALA A 136 12.79 -12.11 -0.78
C ALA A 136 14.15 -12.52 -1.35
N THR A 137 14.51 -13.78 -1.16
CA THR A 137 15.71 -14.40 -1.74
C THR A 137 15.37 -15.04 -3.08
N ARG A 138 16.34 -15.13 -3.97
CA ARG A 138 16.18 -15.79 -5.27
C ARG A 138 15.77 -17.27 -5.06
N VAL A 139 14.65 -17.66 -5.64
CA VAL A 139 14.18 -19.04 -5.70
C VAL A 139 14.24 -19.45 -7.15
N ASP A 140 15.43 -19.84 -7.59
CA ASP A 140 15.76 -20.19 -8.95
C ASP A 140 16.09 -21.66 -9.00
N ASP A 141 15.30 -22.44 -9.74
CA ASP A 141 15.47 -23.88 -9.84
C ASP A 141 15.46 -24.33 -11.32
N PRO A 142 16.56 -24.13 -12.05
CA PRO A 142 16.67 -24.62 -13.43
C PRO A 142 16.34 -26.10 -13.54
N LYS A 143 16.90 -26.90 -12.63
CA LYS A 143 16.75 -28.38 -12.64
C LYS A 143 15.32 -28.86 -12.42
N GLY A 144 14.56 -28.13 -11.61
CA GLY A 144 13.16 -28.42 -11.35
C GLY A 144 12.19 -27.86 -12.40
N SER A 145 12.63 -26.97 -13.28
CA SER A 145 11.78 -26.29 -14.27
C SER A 145 11.34 -27.19 -15.43
N PHE A 146 12.05 -28.26 -15.66
CA PHE A 146 11.71 -29.24 -16.69
C PHE A 146 11.10 -30.51 -16.09
N ASP A 147 10.44 -31.33 -16.91
CA ASP A 147 9.93 -32.63 -16.45
C ASP A 147 11.02 -33.71 -16.50
N LEU A 148 10.78 -34.82 -15.83
CA LEU A 148 11.73 -35.94 -15.77
C LEU A 148 11.95 -36.67 -17.11
N ASN A 149 11.18 -36.37 -18.14
CA ASN A 149 11.37 -36.90 -19.48
C ASN A 149 12.30 -36.03 -20.32
N THR A 150 12.49 -34.77 -19.95
CA THR A 150 13.50 -33.86 -20.53
C THR A 150 14.85 -34.22 -19.93
N VAL A 151 15.76 -34.70 -20.72
CA VAL A 151 17.07 -35.24 -20.28
C VAL A 151 18.25 -34.35 -20.60
N LEU A 152 18.03 -33.32 -21.42
CA LEU A 152 19.03 -32.29 -21.73
C LEU A 152 18.34 -30.99 -22.15
N VAL A 153 18.81 -29.85 -21.61
CA VAL A 153 18.45 -28.50 -22.07
C VAL A 153 19.69 -27.63 -22.05
N TYR A 154 20.01 -27.04 -23.20
CA TYR A 154 21.06 -26.03 -23.33
C TYR A 154 20.45 -24.70 -23.74
N HIS A 155 20.56 -23.70 -22.88
CA HIS A 155 20.27 -22.28 -23.15
C HIS A 155 21.47 -21.54 -23.76
N PHE A 156 22.64 -22.20 -23.84
CA PHE A 156 23.89 -21.67 -24.36
C PHE A 156 24.32 -20.32 -23.71
N ALA A 157 24.06 -20.17 -22.42
CA ALA A 157 24.37 -18.95 -21.67
C ALA A 157 25.87 -18.80 -21.35
N GLU A 158 26.69 -19.83 -21.60
CA GLU A 158 28.11 -19.87 -21.26
C GLU A 158 28.95 -19.08 -22.26
N ASN A 159 29.82 -18.22 -21.74
CA ASN A 159 30.72 -17.44 -22.56
C ASN A 159 32.08 -18.15 -22.76
N ASN A 160 32.31 -18.69 -23.97
CA ASN A 160 33.52 -19.45 -24.33
C ASN A 160 33.80 -20.68 -23.44
N ALA A 161 32.76 -21.27 -22.88
CA ALA A 161 32.83 -22.51 -22.11
C ALA A 161 31.85 -23.53 -22.68
N PRO A 162 32.04 -24.83 -22.40
CA PRO A 162 31.08 -25.86 -22.79
C PRO A 162 29.71 -25.61 -22.17
N ALA A 163 28.64 -25.90 -22.93
CA ALA A 163 27.28 -25.68 -22.47
C ALA A 163 26.93 -26.60 -21.29
N HIS A 164 26.25 -26.04 -20.26
CA HIS A 164 25.76 -26.77 -19.12
C HIS A 164 24.31 -27.22 -19.31
N ASP A 165 24.02 -28.44 -18.89
CA ASP A 165 22.66 -28.96 -18.89
C ASP A 165 21.84 -28.37 -17.75
N SER A 166 20.74 -27.70 -18.07
CA SER A 166 19.78 -27.12 -17.13
C SER A 166 18.85 -28.15 -16.48
N THR A 167 18.98 -29.45 -16.83
CA THR A 167 18.19 -30.53 -16.23
C THR A 167 18.88 -31.18 -15.04
N THR A 168 18.17 -32.08 -14.36
CA THR A 168 18.73 -32.85 -13.25
C THR A 168 19.78 -33.89 -13.69
N TYR A 169 19.88 -34.17 -15.00
CA TYR A 169 20.73 -35.23 -15.55
C TYR A 169 22.19 -34.81 -15.71
N ASN A 170 22.47 -33.49 -15.76
CA ASN A 170 23.81 -32.92 -15.91
C ASN A 170 24.59 -33.45 -17.15
N ASN A 171 23.92 -33.56 -18.29
CA ASN A 171 24.51 -33.96 -19.55
C ASN A 171 25.28 -32.83 -20.22
N ASN A 172 26.33 -32.30 -19.56
CA ASN A 172 27.09 -31.14 -20.02
C ASN A 172 27.90 -31.47 -21.29
N ALA A 173 28.07 -30.47 -22.15
CA ALA A 173 28.94 -30.58 -23.31
C ALA A 173 30.41 -30.71 -22.89
N GLN A 174 31.25 -31.31 -23.77
CA GLN A 174 32.70 -31.39 -23.59
C GLN A 174 33.44 -30.26 -24.31
N THR A 175 32.88 -29.77 -25.41
CA THR A 175 33.48 -28.72 -26.24
C THR A 175 32.60 -27.47 -26.26
N ALA A 176 33.22 -26.31 -26.33
CA ALA A 176 32.52 -25.04 -26.44
C ALA A 176 32.23 -24.70 -27.91
N ALA A 177 31.10 -24.08 -28.18
CA ALA A 177 30.84 -23.38 -29.44
C ALA A 177 31.14 -21.87 -29.28
N VAL A 178 31.19 -21.15 -30.42
CA VAL A 178 31.38 -19.71 -30.41
C VAL A 178 30.11 -19.00 -29.88
N PRO A 179 30.18 -18.26 -28.78
CA PRO A 179 28.98 -17.64 -28.23
C PRO A 179 28.48 -16.49 -29.11
N VAL A 180 27.17 -16.31 -29.15
CA VAL A 180 26.49 -15.18 -29.81
C VAL A 180 25.68 -14.45 -28.74
N MET A 181 26.00 -13.20 -28.50
CA MET A 181 25.23 -12.34 -27.61
C MET A 181 24.03 -11.79 -28.38
N GLY A 182 22.82 -11.94 -27.80
CA GLY A 182 21.59 -11.49 -28.45
C GLY A 182 21.10 -12.44 -29.55
N SER A 183 20.93 -13.71 -29.18
CA SER A 183 20.32 -14.77 -30.02
C SER A 183 18.78 -14.64 -30.03
N LEU A 184 18.05 -15.73 -30.22
CA LEU A 184 16.59 -15.74 -30.18
C LEU A 184 16.06 -15.54 -28.76
N ILE A 185 16.67 -16.23 -27.80
CA ILE A 185 16.36 -16.17 -26.37
C ILE A 185 17.69 -16.03 -25.65
N GLY A 186 18.00 -14.83 -25.14
CA GLY A 186 19.25 -14.61 -24.46
C GLY A 186 20.50 -14.77 -25.33
N PRO A 187 21.55 -15.42 -24.82
CA PRO A 187 22.73 -15.85 -25.58
C PRO A 187 22.42 -17.11 -26.42
N GLY A 188 23.24 -17.34 -27.43
CA GLY A 188 23.19 -18.55 -28.25
C GLY A 188 24.58 -18.92 -28.74
N VAL A 189 24.67 -19.83 -29.69
CA VAL A 189 25.96 -20.29 -30.25
C VAL A 189 25.97 -20.23 -31.77
N ARG A 190 27.16 -20.03 -32.32
CA ARG A 190 27.43 -20.06 -33.78
C ARG A 190 28.30 -21.22 -34.13
N PHE A 191 27.89 -21.92 -35.16
CA PHE A 191 28.67 -22.97 -35.86
C PHE A 191 29.23 -22.38 -37.16
N ASP A 192 30.44 -22.74 -37.47
CA ASP A 192 31.15 -22.36 -38.72
C ASP A 192 31.25 -23.53 -39.71
N GLY A 193 30.69 -24.67 -39.36
CA GLY A 193 30.76 -25.91 -40.15
C GLY A 193 32.01 -26.76 -39.95
N THR A 194 32.87 -26.43 -38.97
CA THR A 194 34.12 -27.14 -38.72
C THR A 194 34.33 -27.61 -37.29
N ASN A 195 33.62 -27.03 -36.32
CA ASN A 195 33.85 -27.25 -34.89
C ASN A 195 32.59 -27.80 -34.21
N PRO A 196 32.49 -29.14 -34.03
CA PRO A 196 31.32 -29.75 -33.37
C PRO A 196 31.31 -29.50 -31.86
N VAL A 197 30.11 -29.33 -31.32
CA VAL A 197 29.88 -29.45 -29.88
C VAL A 197 29.60 -30.93 -29.57
N THR A 198 30.47 -31.54 -28.78
CA THR A 198 30.36 -32.96 -28.38
C THR A 198 29.67 -33.08 -27.02
N ILE A 199 28.65 -33.92 -26.94
CA ILE A 199 27.93 -34.26 -25.71
C ILE A 199 28.23 -35.73 -25.40
N PRO A 200 28.88 -36.03 -24.27
CA PRO A 200 29.19 -37.40 -23.88
C PRO A 200 27.93 -38.24 -23.71
N ASN A 201 27.99 -39.51 -23.99
CA ASN A 201 26.89 -40.39 -23.65
C ASN A 201 26.74 -40.54 -22.14
N SER A 202 25.50 -40.64 -21.71
CA SER A 202 25.09 -40.99 -20.35
C SER A 202 23.96 -42.03 -20.40
N GLU A 203 23.65 -42.63 -19.26
CA GLU A 203 22.53 -43.58 -19.17
C GLU A 203 21.19 -42.93 -19.58
N SER A 204 21.00 -41.63 -19.23
CA SER A 204 19.78 -40.89 -19.57
C SER A 204 19.65 -40.55 -21.06
N LEU A 205 20.75 -40.53 -21.78
CA LEU A 205 20.81 -40.26 -23.21
C LEU A 205 20.86 -41.54 -24.06
N ALA A 206 20.99 -42.75 -23.46
CA ALA A 206 21.05 -43.99 -24.20
C ALA A 206 19.77 -44.27 -24.99
N TRP A 207 19.91 -44.70 -26.26
CA TRP A 207 18.78 -45.06 -27.10
C TRP A 207 18.68 -46.57 -27.24
N THR A 208 17.43 -47.04 -27.24
CA THR A 208 17.11 -48.44 -27.58
C THR A 208 16.47 -48.49 -28.96
N GLU A 209 16.60 -49.62 -29.66
CA GLU A 209 15.99 -49.78 -30.98
C GLU A 209 14.47 -49.61 -30.91
N GLY A 210 13.92 -48.77 -31.78
CA GLY A 210 12.50 -48.42 -31.77
C GLY A 210 12.01 -47.69 -30.52
N GLY A 211 12.93 -47.22 -29.66
CA GLY A 211 12.62 -46.46 -28.47
C GLY A 211 11.97 -45.10 -28.78
N GLU A 212 11.58 -44.40 -27.73
CA GLU A 212 11.03 -43.05 -27.85
C GLU A 212 12.12 -42.01 -27.64
N MET A 213 12.07 -40.93 -28.42
CA MET A 213 12.88 -39.72 -28.20
C MET A 213 12.24 -38.51 -28.83
N THR A 214 12.63 -37.33 -28.34
CA THR A 214 12.41 -36.05 -29.01
C THR A 214 13.70 -35.26 -28.95
N TRP A 215 14.08 -34.69 -30.07
CA TRP A 215 15.12 -33.69 -30.21
C TRP A 215 14.49 -32.41 -30.75
N SER A 216 14.83 -31.25 -30.23
CA SER A 216 14.42 -29.97 -30.78
C SER A 216 15.49 -28.90 -30.55
N ALA A 217 15.57 -27.96 -31.47
CA ALA A 217 16.42 -26.77 -31.36
C ALA A 217 15.91 -25.64 -32.25
N TRP A 218 16.24 -24.44 -31.91
CA TRP A 218 16.15 -23.29 -32.80
C TRP A 218 17.42 -23.18 -33.63
N VAL A 219 17.27 -23.02 -34.93
CA VAL A 219 18.40 -22.90 -35.88
C VAL A 219 18.17 -21.71 -36.81
N LYS A 220 19.28 -21.05 -37.18
CA LYS A 220 19.30 -19.93 -38.13
C LYS A 220 20.43 -20.17 -39.12
N PRO A 221 20.16 -20.81 -40.26
CA PRO A 221 21.15 -21.08 -41.30
C PRO A 221 21.69 -19.73 -41.88
N THR A 222 22.99 -19.58 -42.05
CA THR A 222 23.57 -18.38 -42.68
C THR A 222 23.37 -18.35 -44.20
N ALA A 223 23.26 -19.51 -44.83
CA ALA A 223 23.06 -19.68 -46.28
C ALA A 223 22.46 -21.02 -46.57
N ASN A 224 22.09 -21.29 -47.84
CA ASN A 224 21.77 -22.63 -48.31
C ASN A 224 23.07 -23.47 -48.34
N GLN A 225 23.03 -24.57 -47.61
CA GLN A 225 24.18 -25.47 -47.41
C GLN A 225 23.79 -26.87 -47.96
N SER A 226 24.76 -27.57 -48.52
CA SER A 226 24.54 -28.93 -49.01
C SER A 226 24.91 -29.94 -47.94
N ASN A 227 23.99 -30.84 -47.60
CA ASN A 227 24.18 -31.91 -46.63
C ASN A 227 24.77 -31.48 -45.28
N ALA A 228 24.39 -30.30 -44.80
CA ALA A 228 24.91 -29.74 -43.55
C ALA A 228 24.32 -30.44 -42.32
N VAL A 229 25.18 -30.91 -41.43
CA VAL A 229 24.84 -31.64 -40.21
C VAL A 229 24.54 -30.68 -39.07
N ILE A 230 23.30 -30.69 -38.58
CA ILE A 230 22.89 -29.93 -37.40
C ILE A 230 23.09 -30.77 -36.13
N PHE A 231 22.65 -32.03 -36.18
CA PHE A 231 22.78 -32.98 -35.07
C PHE A 231 23.09 -34.35 -35.62
N ARG A 232 23.99 -35.07 -34.97
CA ARG A 232 24.34 -36.46 -35.36
C ARG A 232 24.59 -37.34 -34.15
N ARG A 233 24.15 -38.60 -34.30
CA ARG A 233 24.52 -39.71 -33.43
C ARG A 233 24.63 -40.97 -34.22
N GLU A 234 25.83 -41.41 -34.49
CA GLU A 234 26.11 -42.59 -35.36
C GLU A 234 25.32 -42.51 -36.69
N ASN A 235 24.39 -43.39 -36.89
CA ASN A 235 23.59 -43.53 -38.12
C ASN A 235 22.29 -42.69 -38.10
N PHE A 236 22.09 -41.86 -37.10
CA PHE A 236 20.97 -40.93 -37.02
C PHE A 236 21.49 -39.50 -37.19
N MET A 237 20.88 -38.75 -38.10
CA MET A 237 21.30 -37.39 -38.41
C MET A 237 20.09 -36.50 -38.66
N VAL A 238 20.14 -35.29 -38.12
CA VAL A 238 19.27 -34.15 -38.47
C VAL A 238 20.14 -33.14 -39.19
N GLY A 239 19.73 -32.76 -40.39
CA GLY A 239 20.52 -31.82 -41.20
C GLY A 239 19.68 -30.99 -42.15
N VAL A 240 20.36 -30.17 -42.95
CA VAL A 240 19.75 -29.33 -43.99
C VAL A 240 20.50 -29.57 -45.31
N ASP A 241 19.77 -29.78 -46.40
CA ASP A 241 20.32 -29.92 -47.74
C ASP A 241 19.67 -28.92 -48.70
N ASN A 242 20.49 -27.99 -49.24
CA ASN A 242 19.98 -26.90 -50.08
C ASN A 242 18.78 -26.16 -49.46
N GLY A 243 18.85 -25.93 -48.15
CA GLY A 243 17.78 -25.25 -47.37
C GLY A 243 16.67 -26.20 -46.91
N VAL A 244 16.57 -27.45 -47.38
CA VAL A 244 15.51 -28.39 -46.97
C VAL A 244 15.99 -29.21 -45.77
N PRO A 245 15.30 -29.14 -44.62
CA PRO A 245 15.64 -29.93 -43.46
C PRO A 245 15.25 -31.42 -43.68
N PHE A 246 16.06 -32.32 -43.15
CA PHE A 246 15.86 -33.76 -43.27
C PHE A 246 16.27 -34.48 -41.99
N VAL A 247 15.71 -35.67 -41.83
CA VAL A 247 16.19 -36.68 -40.89
C VAL A 247 16.71 -37.88 -41.72
N ASP A 248 17.91 -38.35 -41.42
CA ASP A 248 18.53 -39.51 -42.06
C ASP A 248 18.71 -40.60 -41.00
N VAL A 249 18.26 -41.82 -41.34
CA VAL A 249 18.49 -42.99 -40.51
C VAL A 249 19.04 -44.12 -41.41
N ASN A 250 20.26 -44.54 -41.14
CA ASN A 250 20.95 -45.56 -41.93
C ASN A 250 20.99 -45.26 -43.45
N GLY A 251 21.13 -44.00 -43.84
CA GLY A 251 21.15 -43.56 -45.24
C GLY A 251 19.77 -43.38 -45.88
N THR A 252 18.68 -43.55 -45.14
CA THR A 252 17.32 -43.27 -45.62
C THR A 252 16.82 -41.96 -45.05
N ARG A 253 16.41 -41.03 -45.93
CA ARG A 253 16.02 -39.67 -45.56
C ARG A 253 14.53 -39.44 -45.65
N THR A 254 14.04 -38.52 -44.79
CA THR A 254 12.72 -37.91 -44.97
C THR A 254 12.67 -37.10 -46.26
N ALA A 255 11.48 -36.97 -46.84
CA ALA A 255 11.23 -36.15 -48.03
C ALA A 255 10.03 -35.22 -47.80
N GLY A 256 10.01 -34.09 -48.54
CA GLY A 256 8.83 -33.24 -48.60
C GLY A 256 8.76 -32.10 -47.54
N ALA A 257 9.80 -31.92 -46.73
CA ALA A 257 9.84 -30.75 -45.83
C ALA A 257 9.99 -29.43 -46.63
N PRO A 258 9.40 -28.30 -46.17
CA PRO A 258 9.58 -27.02 -46.79
C PRO A 258 11.02 -26.48 -46.55
N PRO A 259 11.58 -25.69 -47.50
CA PRO A 259 12.89 -25.09 -47.29
C PRO A 259 12.89 -24.04 -46.18
N LEU A 260 13.93 -24.02 -45.36
CA LEU A 260 14.19 -23.00 -44.35
C LEU A 260 14.67 -21.71 -45.03
N ALA A 261 14.19 -20.57 -44.57
CA ALA A 261 14.71 -19.27 -45.04
C ALA A 261 16.08 -19.00 -44.40
N ALA A 262 17.08 -18.69 -45.22
CA ALA A 262 18.39 -18.30 -44.72
C ALA A 262 18.30 -17.02 -43.86
N ASN A 263 19.16 -16.91 -42.86
CA ASN A 263 19.19 -15.79 -41.88
C ASN A 263 17.89 -15.60 -41.10
N SER A 264 17.03 -16.62 -41.03
CA SER A 264 15.81 -16.60 -40.21
C SER A 264 15.84 -17.74 -39.21
N TRP A 265 15.25 -17.50 -38.03
CA TRP A 265 15.12 -18.49 -37.00
C TRP A 265 13.99 -19.50 -37.34
N HIS A 266 14.28 -20.77 -37.26
CA HIS A 266 13.33 -21.87 -37.46
C HIS A 266 13.44 -22.85 -36.31
N HIS A 267 12.28 -23.27 -35.78
CA HIS A 267 12.20 -24.38 -34.81
C HIS A 267 12.21 -25.72 -35.54
N LEU A 268 13.24 -26.50 -35.35
CA LEU A 268 13.29 -27.87 -35.82
C LEU A 268 13.03 -28.84 -34.65
N ALA A 269 12.15 -29.79 -34.85
CA ALA A 269 12.00 -30.90 -33.89
C ALA A 269 11.82 -32.23 -34.61
N VAL A 270 12.31 -33.27 -33.95
CA VAL A 270 12.19 -34.65 -34.42
C VAL A 270 11.67 -35.51 -33.28
N THR A 271 10.60 -36.26 -33.54
CA THR A 271 10.09 -37.24 -32.59
C THR A 271 10.26 -38.64 -33.18
N ALA A 272 10.68 -39.62 -32.38
CA ALA A 272 10.77 -41.02 -32.74
C ALA A 272 9.94 -41.88 -31.78
N LYS A 273 9.16 -42.81 -32.34
CA LYS A 273 8.38 -43.76 -31.57
C LYS A 273 8.11 -45.03 -32.41
N GLY A 274 8.59 -46.20 -31.95
CA GLY A 274 8.47 -47.42 -32.72
C GLY A 274 9.20 -47.27 -34.06
N SER A 275 8.47 -47.44 -35.18
CA SER A 275 9.00 -47.28 -36.54
C SER A 275 8.68 -45.92 -37.16
N ALA A 276 8.12 -44.98 -36.42
CA ALA A 276 7.73 -43.67 -36.93
C ALA A 276 8.69 -42.59 -36.41
N ILE A 277 9.34 -41.90 -37.34
CA ILE A 277 10.14 -40.69 -37.06
C ILE A 277 9.47 -39.54 -37.79
N VAL A 278 9.11 -38.49 -37.07
CA VAL A 278 8.41 -37.30 -37.58
C VAL A 278 9.28 -36.09 -37.44
N LEU A 279 9.48 -35.36 -38.54
CA LEU A 279 10.14 -34.06 -38.60
C LEU A 279 9.08 -32.95 -38.52
N TYR A 280 9.35 -31.98 -37.62
CA TYR A 280 8.55 -30.76 -37.46
C TYR A 280 9.39 -29.56 -37.82
N VAL A 281 8.77 -28.59 -38.51
CA VAL A 281 9.31 -27.28 -38.80
C VAL A 281 8.33 -26.24 -38.28
N ASP A 282 8.81 -25.31 -37.46
CA ASP A 282 8.01 -24.23 -36.88
C ASP A 282 6.70 -24.73 -36.22
N GLY A 283 6.82 -25.84 -35.49
CA GLY A 283 5.71 -26.48 -34.77
C GLY A 283 4.72 -27.28 -35.63
N GLN A 284 4.97 -27.42 -36.94
CA GLN A 284 4.13 -28.22 -37.85
C GLN A 284 4.84 -29.51 -38.28
N SER A 285 4.12 -30.62 -38.27
CA SER A 285 4.61 -31.86 -38.83
C SER A 285 4.76 -31.72 -40.36
N THR A 286 5.97 -31.92 -40.90
CA THR A 286 6.28 -31.66 -42.31
C THR A 286 6.69 -32.89 -43.08
N ALA A 287 7.35 -33.85 -42.41
CA ALA A 287 7.80 -35.08 -43.06
C ALA A 287 7.83 -36.25 -42.06
N THR A 288 7.68 -37.46 -42.57
CA THR A 288 7.71 -38.68 -41.77
C THR A 288 8.63 -39.72 -42.43
N LEU A 289 9.43 -40.41 -41.63
CA LEU A 289 10.26 -41.53 -42.03
C LEU A 289 9.76 -42.78 -41.32
N ASN A 290 9.52 -43.84 -42.06
CA ASN A 290 9.18 -45.16 -41.50
C ASN A 290 10.48 -45.96 -41.26
N ALA A 291 11.12 -45.68 -40.13
CA ALA A 291 12.33 -46.34 -39.67
C ALA A 291 12.37 -46.36 -38.14
N PRO A 292 12.85 -47.43 -37.50
CA PRO A 292 13.04 -47.43 -36.05
C PRO A 292 14.20 -46.49 -35.65
N LEU A 293 14.09 -45.90 -34.46
CA LEU A 293 15.23 -45.24 -33.84
C LEU A 293 16.35 -46.25 -33.64
N PRO A 294 17.59 -46.01 -34.11
CA PRO A 294 18.67 -46.96 -33.89
C PRO A 294 19.10 -46.98 -32.41
N ALA A 295 19.42 -48.18 -31.91
CA ALA A 295 20.07 -48.28 -30.60
C ALA A 295 21.45 -47.59 -30.66
N SER A 296 21.77 -46.78 -29.69
CA SER A 296 23.07 -46.10 -29.62
C SER A 296 23.44 -45.70 -28.20
N THR A 297 24.73 -45.88 -27.91
CA THR A 297 25.39 -45.35 -26.70
C THR A 297 26.60 -44.46 -27.09
N ALA A 298 26.68 -43.99 -28.34
CA ALA A 298 27.73 -43.08 -28.76
C ALA A 298 27.49 -41.66 -28.22
N ALA A 299 28.53 -40.83 -28.25
CA ALA A 299 28.40 -39.40 -28.00
C ALA A 299 27.52 -38.74 -29.08
N LEU A 300 26.86 -37.62 -28.72
CA LEU A 300 26.11 -36.81 -29.65
C LEU A 300 26.98 -35.66 -30.15
N SER A 301 26.77 -35.23 -31.38
CA SER A 301 27.47 -34.12 -31.99
C SER A 301 26.49 -33.09 -32.53
N LEU A 302 26.80 -31.78 -32.31
CA LEU A 302 26.05 -30.65 -32.85
C LEU A 302 26.93 -29.86 -33.81
N GLY A 303 26.36 -29.43 -34.93
CA GLY A 303 27.00 -28.52 -35.88
C GLY A 303 27.95 -29.19 -36.88
N ASP A 304 28.49 -30.35 -36.58
CA ASP A 304 29.33 -31.17 -37.46
C ASP A 304 29.44 -32.61 -36.89
N ASP A 305 29.97 -33.52 -37.67
CA ASP A 305 30.20 -34.93 -37.25
C ASP A 305 31.70 -35.28 -37.08
N SER A 306 32.57 -34.27 -37.11
CA SER A 306 34.04 -34.43 -37.07
C SER A 306 34.66 -35.19 -38.28
N SER A 307 33.83 -35.47 -39.31
CA SER A 307 34.34 -36.14 -40.53
C SER A 307 34.88 -35.18 -41.59
N GLY A 308 34.74 -33.89 -41.39
CA GLY A 308 35.26 -32.78 -42.21
C GLY A 308 34.46 -32.55 -43.50
N GLY A 309 33.79 -31.39 -43.58
CA GLY A 309 33.23 -30.88 -44.82
C GLY A 309 31.70 -30.90 -44.94
N THR A 310 30.96 -31.33 -43.90
CA THR A 310 29.49 -31.36 -43.93
C THR A 310 28.85 -30.66 -42.73
N GLY A 311 29.61 -29.81 -42.03
CA GLY A 311 29.12 -29.13 -40.85
C GLY A 311 28.13 -28.03 -41.16
N PHE A 312 27.27 -27.74 -40.20
CA PHE A 312 26.27 -26.67 -40.23
C PHE A 312 26.96 -25.29 -39.97
N ALA A 313 26.74 -24.33 -40.87
CA ALA A 313 27.12 -22.94 -40.65
C ALA A 313 25.86 -22.12 -40.35
N GLY A 314 25.74 -21.67 -39.11
CA GLY A 314 24.57 -20.93 -38.62
C GLY A 314 24.60 -20.70 -37.13
N GLU A 315 23.50 -20.20 -36.62
CA GLU A 315 23.30 -20.01 -35.20
C GLU A 315 22.33 -21.06 -34.67
N MET A 316 22.52 -21.46 -33.40
CA MET A 316 21.63 -22.38 -32.68
C MET A 316 21.32 -21.84 -31.32
N ASP A 317 20.08 -22.08 -30.87
CA ASP A 317 19.58 -21.70 -29.57
C ASP A 317 18.59 -22.76 -29.04
N GLU A 318 18.40 -22.83 -27.72
CA GLU A 318 17.39 -23.67 -27.06
C GLU A 318 17.37 -25.15 -27.52
N LEU A 319 18.47 -25.83 -27.30
CA LEU A 319 18.52 -27.27 -27.57
C LEU A 319 17.83 -28.04 -26.44
N GLU A 320 16.84 -28.88 -26.80
CA GLU A 320 16.16 -29.78 -25.87
C GLU A 320 16.16 -31.23 -26.38
N ILE A 321 16.48 -32.19 -25.48
CA ILE A 321 16.31 -33.63 -25.75
C ILE A 321 15.43 -34.24 -24.66
N SER A 322 14.41 -34.98 -25.11
CA SER A 322 13.54 -35.78 -24.24
C SER A 322 13.64 -37.26 -24.55
N LYS A 323 13.55 -38.13 -23.51
CA LYS A 323 13.53 -39.61 -23.64
C LYS A 323 12.15 -40.17 -23.96
N THR A 324 11.20 -39.32 -24.37
CA THR A 324 9.84 -39.67 -24.80
C THR A 324 9.52 -38.99 -26.12
N ALA A 325 8.64 -39.57 -26.92
CA ALA A 325 8.10 -38.91 -28.09
C ALA A 325 7.05 -37.90 -27.66
N ARG A 326 7.42 -36.63 -27.68
CA ARG A 326 6.51 -35.51 -27.38
C ARG A 326 5.41 -35.41 -28.42
N SER A 327 4.23 -35.03 -28.00
CA SER A 327 3.08 -34.83 -28.89
C SER A 327 3.27 -33.65 -29.84
N ALA A 328 2.52 -33.62 -30.94
CA ALA A 328 2.50 -32.49 -31.86
C ALA A 328 2.04 -31.20 -31.14
N GLY A 329 1.12 -31.30 -30.17
CA GLY A 329 0.70 -30.16 -29.34
C GLY A 329 1.82 -29.60 -28.51
N PHE A 330 2.66 -30.41 -27.89
CA PHE A 330 3.84 -29.97 -27.13
C PHE A 330 4.82 -29.22 -28.05
N ILE A 331 5.17 -29.83 -29.21
CA ILE A 331 6.11 -29.18 -30.17
C ILE A 331 5.55 -27.87 -30.71
N LYS A 332 4.24 -27.79 -30.97
CA LYS A 332 3.60 -26.55 -31.43
C LYS A 332 3.64 -25.47 -30.38
N VAL A 333 3.36 -25.81 -29.10
CA VAL A 333 3.45 -24.85 -28.00
C VAL A 333 4.87 -24.35 -27.83
N ALA A 334 5.88 -25.22 -27.86
CA ALA A 334 7.30 -24.82 -27.78
C ALA A 334 7.66 -23.83 -28.89
N ALA A 335 7.36 -24.15 -30.15
CA ALA A 335 7.63 -23.29 -31.30
C ALA A 335 6.94 -21.90 -31.20
N LEU A 336 5.65 -21.86 -30.79
CA LEU A 336 4.92 -20.61 -30.65
C LEU A 336 5.36 -19.76 -29.46
N ASN A 337 5.74 -20.41 -28.35
CA ASN A 337 6.15 -19.72 -27.13
C ASN A 337 7.56 -19.14 -27.23
N GLN A 338 8.47 -19.91 -27.79
CA GLN A 338 9.88 -19.55 -27.92
C GLN A 338 10.17 -18.70 -29.17
N GLY A 339 9.29 -18.71 -30.16
CA GLY A 339 9.49 -18.06 -31.45
C GLY A 339 9.55 -16.54 -31.39
N PRO A 340 10.08 -15.90 -32.47
CA PRO A 340 10.19 -14.45 -32.57
C PRO A 340 8.84 -13.78 -32.84
N ASP A 341 7.79 -14.54 -33.16
CA ASP A 341 6.49 -13.99 -33.53
C ASP A 341 5.78 -13.43 -32.31
N LYS A 342 5.78 -12.09 -32.21
CA LYS A 342 5.06 -11.33 -31.16
C LYS A 342 3.54 -11.37 -31.35
N GLY A 343 3.04 -11.87 -32.47
CA GLY A 343 1.60 -12.02 -32.78
C GLY A 343 0.99 -13.32 -32.23
N SER A 344 1.77 -14.18 -31.58
CA SER A 344 1.29 -15.40 -30.96
C SER A 344 0.24 -15.08 -29.90
N LYS A 345 -0.98 -15.60 -30.09
CA LYS A 345 -2.08 -15.51 -29.13
C LYS A 345 -1.96 -16.52 -27.98
N LEU A 346 -0.81 -17.14 -27.81
CA LEU A 346 -0.58 -18.15 -26.77
C LEU A 346 -0.57 -17.53 -25.36
N LEU A 347 0.14 -16.41 -25.19
CA LEU A 347 0.27 -15.76 -23.88
C LEU A 347 -0.50 -14.44 -23.84
N GLY A 348 -1.27 -14.24 -22.78
CA GLY A 348 -1.97 -13.01 -22.45
C GLY A 348 -1.56 -12.49 -21.08
N PHE A 349 -1.27 -11.21 -20.99
CA PHE A 349 -0.92 -10.52 -19.74
C PHE A 349 -2.03 -9.56 -19.36
N ALA A 350 -2.59 -9.70 -18.15
CA ALA A 350 -3.52 -8.72 -17.61
C ALA A 350 -2.77 -7.49 -17.06
N SER A 351 -3.51 -6.45 -16.67
CA SER A 351 -2.95 -5.32 -15.93
C SER A 351 -2.45 -5.77 -14.56
N ASP A 352 -1.47 -5.01 -14.03
CA ASP A 352 -0.99 -5.23 -12.67
C ASP A 352 -2.10 -4.98 -11.65
N GLU A 353 -2.24 -5.89 -10.70
CA GLU A 353 -3.02 -5.72 -9.49
C GLU A 353 -2.06 -5.37 -8.35
N THR A 354 -2.34 -4.28 -7.63
CA THR A 354 -1.50 -3.86 -6.51
C THR A 354 -2.20 -4.13 -5.18
N HIS A 355 -1.50 -4.77 -4.26
CA HIS A 355 -1.95 -4.89 -2.88
C HIS A 355 -1.49 -3.65 -2.09
N THR A 356 -2.33 -2.63 -2.06
CA THR A 356 -2.11 -1.48 -1.17
C THR A 356 -2.64 -1.80 0.22
N SER A 357 -1.85 -2.42 1.06
CA SER A 357 -2.03 -2.30 2.49
C SER A 357 -1.62 -0.88 2.87
N TRP A 358 -2.58 -0.06 3.35
CA TRP A 358 -2.35 1.32 3.80
C TRP A 358 -1.15 1.45 4.75
N PHE A 359 -0.79 0.39 5.46
CA PHE A 359 0.26 0.40 6.49
C PHE A 359 1.54 -0.39 6.14
N SER A 360 1.57 -1.30 5.19
CA SER A 360 2.72 -2.20 5.01
C SER A 360 3.35 -2.23 3.62
N GLY A 361 2.76 -1.65 2.59
CA GLY A 361 3.26 -1.78 1.21
C GLY A 361 3.31 -0.49 0.40
N GLY A 362 2.91 0.67 0.97
CA GLY A 362 3.01 1.96 0.30
C GLY A 362 4.20 2.77 0.81
N TYR A 363 4.44 3.95 0.22
CA TYR A 363 5.44 4.92 0.67
C TYR A 363 5.44 5.16 2.19
N VAL A 364 4.28 5.03 2.86
CA VAL A 364 4.15 5.15 4.32
C VAL A 364 4.86 4.00 5.04
N GLY A 365 4.78 2.76 4.53
CA GLY A 365 5.49 1.61 5.11
C GLY A 365 7.00 1.75 4.96
N ILE A 366 7.48 2.19 3.80
CA ILE A 366 8.90 2.47 3.54
C ILE A 366 9.40 3.59 4.48
N ILE A 367 8.62 4.67 4.63
CA ILE A 367 8.96 5.78 5.54
C ILE A 367 9.01 5.30 6.99
N LEU A 368 8.04 4.49 7.44
CA LEU A 368 8.01 3.98 8.81
C LEU A 368 9.14 2.98 9.09
N SER A 369 9.50 2.13 8.14
CA SER A 369 10.61 1.17 8.28
C SER A 369 11.99 1.83 8.25
N SER A 370 12.11 3.00 7.62
CA SER A 370 13.35 3.77 7.53
C SER A 370 13.56 4.77 8.68
N LEU A 371 12.59 4.86 9.64
CA LEU A 371 12.70 5.74 10.80
C LEU A 371 13.82 5.30 11.74
N THR A 372 14.72 6.23 12.06
CA THR A 372 15.76 6.06 13.09
C THR A 372 15.14 6.05 14.49
N VAL A 373 15.88 5.55 15.50
CA VAL A 373 15.44 5.50 16.91
C VAL A 373 15.08 6.92 17.40
N ASP A 374 15.85 7.93 17.03
CA ASP A 374 15.61 9.33 17.39
C ASP A 374 14.33 9.87 16.75
N GLY A 375 14.04 9.51 15.50
CA GLY A 375 12.79 9.83 14.81
C GLY A 375 11.58 9.23 15.53
N TRP A 376 11.69 7.98 15.99
CA TRP A 376 10.64 7.32 16.78
C TRP A 376 10.41 8.03 18.12
N LEU A 377 11.46 8.49 18.80
CA LEU A 377 11.33 9.24 20.05
C LEU A 377 10.52 10.52 19.85
N VAL A 378 10.82 11.30 18.83
CA VAL A 378 10.07 12.53 18.49
C VAL A 378 8.60 12.21 18.18
N ILE A 379 8.34 11.19 17.38
CA ILE A 379 6.98 10.76 17.04
C ILE A 379 6.21 10.29 18.28
N CYS A 380 6.82 9.53 19.18
CA CYS A 380 6.18 9.10 20.44
C CYS A 380 5.77 10.31 21.30
N VAL A 381 6.63 11.32 21.45
CA VAL A 381 6.29 12.54 22.18
C VAL A 381 5.12 13.27 21.52
N LEU A 382 5.10 13.39 20.20
CA LEU A 382 4.01 13.98 19.44
C LEU A 382 2.69 13.21 19.60
N VAL A 383 2.72 11.88 19.60
CA VAL A 383 1.53 11.04 19.83
C VAL A 383 0.96 11.26 21.23
N VAL A 384 1.81 11.29 22.26
CA VAL A 384 1.38 11.57 23.64
C VAL A 384 0.75 12.97 23.73
N MET A 385 1.39 13.97 23.13
CA MET A 385 0.89 15.35 23.11
C MET A 385 -0.46 15.43 22.35
N SER A 386 -0.60 14.70 21.25
CA SER A 386 -1.85 14.59 20.52
C SER A 386 -2.97 13.99 21.38
N ALA A 387 -2.70 12.88 22.06
CA ALA A 387 -3.67 12.21 22.92
C ALA A 387 -4.16 13.14 24.05
N ILE A 388 -3.23 13.84 24.72
CA ILE A 388 -3.56 14.83 25.76
C ILE A 388 -4.44 15.94 25.18
N SER A 389 -4.06 16.48 24.01
CA SER A 389 -4.81 17.54 23.32
C SER A 389 -6.24 17.10 23.00
N TRP A 390 -6.43 15.90 22.46
CA TRP A 390 -7.76 15.35 22.16
C TRP A 390 -8.62 15.15 23.41
N VAL A 391 -8.05 14.60 24.48
CA VAL A 391 -8.75 14.41 25.77
C VAL A 391 -9.22 15.76 26.34
N VAL A 392 -8.33 16.76 26.35
CA VAL A 392 -8.67 18.12 26.82
C VAL A 392 -9.78 18.71 25.95
N MET A 393 -9.65 18.64 24.63
CA MET A 393 -10.62 19.22 23.69
C MET A 393 -12.01 18.61 23.87
N VAL A 394 -12.13 17.28 23.96
CA VAL A 394 -13.40 16.59 24.10
C VAL A 394 -14.05 16.90 25.47
N ASN A 395 -13.28 16.83 26.56
CA ASN A 395 -13.79 17.10 27.90
C ASN A 395 -14.22 18.55 28.05
N LYS A 396 -13.44 19.48 27.50
CA LYS A 396 -13.76 20.91 27.55
C LYS A 396 -14.97 21.25 26.68
N ALA A 397 -15.10 20.68 25.50
CA ALA A 397 -16.28 20.85 24.65
C ALA A 397 -17.56 20.37 25.36
N LYS A 398 -17.50 19.20 26.02
CA LYS A 398 -18.63 18.70 26.82
C LYS A 398 -18.96 19.64 27.98
N TYR A 399 -17.96 20.11 28.72
CA TYR A 399 -18.14 21.03 29.84
C TYR A 399 -18.77 22.36 29.39
N LEU A 400 -18.24 22.98 28.35
CA LEU A 400 -18.77 24.24 27.81
C LEU A 400 -20.19 24.09 27.27
N LYS A 401 -20.46 22.98 26.55
CA LYS A 401 -21.81 22.67 26.04
C LYS A 401 -22.85 22.56 27.18
N THR A 402 -22.49 21.93 28.29
CA THR A 402 -23.38 21.82 29.46
C THR A 402 -23.51 23.14 30.17
N THR A 403 -22.45 23.96 30.28
CA THR A 403 -22.47 25.27 30.89
C THR A 403 -23.39 26.23 30.12
N ILE A 404 -23.22 26.34 28.78
CA ILE A 404 -24.04 27.21 27.92
C ILE A 404 -25.52 26.74 27.94
N ALA A 405 -25.77 25.44 27.88
CA ALA A 405 -27.13 24.91 28.00
C ALA A 405 -27.77 25.27 29.36
N GLY A 406 -26.98 25.19 30.42
CA GLY A 406 -27.38 25.63 31.76
C GLY A 406 -27.65 27.12 31.84
N ASN A 407 -26.78 27.97 31.27
CA ASN A 407 -27.00 29.42 31.20
C ASN A 407 -28.33 29.73 30.48
N LYS A 408 -28.55 29.11 29.31
CA LYS A 408 -29.76 29.36 28.54
C LYS A 408 -31.04 28.95 29.30
N GLN A 409 -31.01 27.85 30.04
CA GLN A 409 -32.15 27.47 30.90
C GLN A 409 -32.32 28.44 32.05
N PHE A 410 -31.23 28.87 32.71
CA PHE A 410 -31.28 29.83 33.79
C PHE A 410 -31.83 31.19 33.33
N PHE A 411 -31.44 31.72 32.20
CA PHE A 411 -31.99 32.97 31.66
C PHE A 411 -33.49 32.88 31.39
N LYS A 412 -33.97 31.72 30.90
CA LYS A 412 -35.42 31.50 30.73
C LYS A 412 -36.16 31.63 32.05
N ASP A 413 -35.66 30.95 33.08
CA ASP A 413 -36.27 30.96 34.40
C ASP A 413 -36.14 32.33 35.09
N TRP A 414 -35.02 33.05 34.85
CA TRP A 414 -34.71 34.38 35.35
C TRP A 414 -35.66 35.42 34.76
N THR A 415 -35.87 35.41 33.45
CA THR A 415 -36.76 36.40 32.78
C THR A 415 -38.16 36.41 33.39
N ASP A 416 -38.64 35.26 33.85
CA ASP A 416 -39.98 35.14 34.47
C ASP A 416 -40.06 35.77 35.87
N VAL A 417 -38.94 35.93 36.60
CA VAL A 417 -38.89 36.40 37.97
C VAL A 417 -38.19 37.75 38.14
N ALA A 418 -37.50 38.22 37.09
CA ALA A 418 -36.72 39.46 37.13
C ALA A 418 -37.58 40.74 37.38
N ALA A 419 -38.89 40.65 37.18
CA ALA A 419 -39.84 41.74 37.43
C ALA A 419 -40.16 41.93 38.92
N ASP A 420 -40.07 40.87 39.73
CA ASP A 420 -40.36 40.91 41.17
C ASP A 420 -39.29 40.11 41.93
N LEU A 421 -38.38 40.84 42.60
CA LEU A 421 -37.31 40.27 43.39
C LEU A 421 -37.67 40.04 44.88
N SER A 422 -38.92 40.14 45.25
CA SER A 422 -39.39 39.93 46.64
C SER A 422 -39.01 38.56 47.24
N PHE A 423 -38.77 37.57 46.40
CA PHE A 423 -38.28 36.24 46.84
C PHE A 423 -36.87 36.30 47.44
N LEU A 424 -36.06 37.33 47.17
CA LEU A 424 -34.75 37.52 47.81
C LEU A 424 -34.85 37.83 49.29
N ASP A 425 -36.00 38.38 49.75
CA ASP A 425 -36.28 38.71 51.14
C ASP A 425 -36.71 37.49 51.95
N GLU A 426 -37.01 36.36 51.28
CA GLU A 426 -37.44 35.15 51.96
C GLU A 426 -36.36 34.56 52.88
N ARG A 427 -36.75 34.20 54.10
CA ARG A 427 -35.87 33.58 55.10
C ARG A 427 -35.39 32.19 54.66
N ASP A 428 -36.16 31.50 53.85
CA ASP A 428 -35.79 30.16 53.33
C ASP A 428 -34.76 30.30 52.19
N ALA A 429 -33.50 30.01 52.51
CA ALA A 429 -32.40 29.99 51.55
C ALA A 429 -32.67 29.07 50.36
N ARG A 430 -33.48 28.04 50.48
CA ARG A 430 -33.77 27.12 49.36
C ARG A 430 -34.66 27.79 48.32
N LYS A 431 -35.62 28.61 48.74
CA LYS A 431 -36.49 29.32 47.82
C LYS A 431 -35.70 30.38 47.05
N VAL A 432 -34.84 31.14 47.73
CA VAL A 432 -33.95 32.09 47.07
C VAL A 432 -33.07 31.44 46.02
N LEU A 433 -32.42 30.32 46.33
CA LEU A 433 -31.57 29.58 45.40
C LEU A 433 -32.35 28.91 44.28
N THR A 434 -33.67 28.80 44.36
CA THR A 434 -34.55 28.21 43.33
C THR A 434 -35.38 29.26 42.60
N LEU A 435 -34.99 30.55 42.65
CA LEU A 435 -35.73 31.67 42.04
C LEU A 435 -37.20 31.68 42.48
N GLY A 436 -37.46 31.74 43.79
CA GLY A 436 -38.80 31.68 44.33
C GLY A 436 -39.52 30.31 44.20
N GLY A 437 -38.77 29.20 43.92
CA GLY A 437 -39.33 27.86 43.72
C GLY A 437 -39.58 27.49 42.25
N ARG A 438 -39.25 28.35 41.29
CA ARG A 438 -39.46 28.11 39.85
C ARG A 438 -38.54 27.05 39.27
N ILE A 439 -37.32 26.90 39.78
CA ILE A 439 -36.38 25.85 39.32
C ILE A 439 -36.81 24.51 39.93
N ASP A 440 -37.40 23.63 39.11
CA ASP A 440 -37.81 22.30 39.52
C ASP A 440 -36.60 21.36 39.74
N ASN A 441 -36.79 20.24 40.44
CA ASN A 441 -35.70 19.29 40.75
C ASN A 441 -35.01 18.71 39.52
N ARG A 442 -35.68 18.61 38.36
CA ARG A 442 -35.07 18.21 37.09
C ARG A 442 -34.21 19.31 36.48
N GLU A 443 -34.67 20.55 36.53
CA GLU A 443 -33.97 21.70 35.99
C GLU A 443 -32.75 22.07 36.84
N ARG A 444 -32.83 21.82 38.14
CA ARG A 444 -31.70 21.97 39.08
C ARG A 444 -30.45 21.22 38.66
N GLN A 445 -30.59 20.04 38.07
CA GLN A 445 -29.44 19.28 37.56
C GLN A 445 -28.76 19.97 36.37
N VAL A 446 -29.50 20.68 35.52
CA VAL A 446 -28.98 21.39 34.35
C VAL A 446 -28.42 22.75 34.78
N VAL A 447 -29.20 23.51 35.56
CA VAL A 447 -28.86 24.86 36.04
C VAL A 447 -27.64 24.83 36.97
N ARG A 448 -27.40 23.76 37.71
CA ARG A 448 -26.21 23.59 38.56
C ARG A 448 -24.89 23.75 37.80
N PHE A 449 -24.86 23.46 36.50
CA PHE A 449 -23.67 23.61 35.64
C PHE A 449 -23.58 25.01 35.03
N ALA A 450 -24.63 25.84 35.14
CA ALA A 450 -24.65 27.20 34.61
C ALA A 450 -23.63 28.09 35.35
N SER A 451 -22.78 28.77 34.61
CA SER A 451 -21.87 29.79 35.19
C SER A 451 -22.63 30.99 35.72
N VAL A 452 -23.66 31.40 35.03
CA VAL A 452 -24.57 32.50 35.45
C VAL A 452 -25.27 32.16 36.76
N TYR A 453 -25.76 30.94 36.95
CA TYR A 453 -26.38 30.53 38.21
C TYR A 453 -25.38 30.57 39.39
N ARG A 454 -24.11 30.22 39.16
CA ARG A 454 -23.10 30.35 40.23
C ARG A 454 -22.82 31.77 40.63
N ILE A 455 -22.86 32.72 39.68
CA ILE A 455 -22.77 34.15 39.94
C ILE A 455 -24.02 34.64 40.68
N TYR A 456 -25.22 34.26 40.21
CA TYR A 456 -26.47 34.57 40.90
C TYR A 456 -26.43 34.10 42.35
N LYS A 457 -26.00 32.87 42.62
CA LYS A 457 -25.90 32.35 43.98
C LYS A 457 -25.05 33.22 44.90
N ILE A 458 -23.87 33.66 44.42
CA ILE A 458 -22.98 34.53 45.18
C ILE A 458 -23.66 35.89 45.45
N GLY A 459 -24.28 36.48 44.45
CA GLY A 459 -25.01 37.74 44.59
C GLY A 459 -26.19 37.65 45.54
N ALA A 460 -27.00 36.61 45.41
CA ALA A 460 -28.16 36.39 46.28
C ALA A 460 -27.78 36.13 47.75
N GLU A 461 -26.68 35.40 47.99
CA GLU A 461 -26.15 35.18 49.34
C GLU A 461 -25.67 36.53 49.95
N GLU A 462 -24.98 37.39 49.21
CA GLU A 462 -24.50 38.69 49.66
C GLU A 462 -25.66 39.65 49.92
N ILE A 463 -26.66 39.69 49.06
CA ILE A 463 -27.85 40.54 49.26
C ILE A 463 -28.54 40.18 50.56
N ARG A 464 -28.77 38.87 50.78
CA ARG A 464 -29.36 38.37 52.02
C ARG A 464 -28.56 38.76 53.26
N HIS A 465 -27.22 38.66 53.19
CA HIS A 465 -26.34 39.03 54.30
C HIS A 465 -26.50 40.53 54.63
N ARG A 466 -26.56 41.40 53.62
CA ARG A 466 -26.71 42.83 53.80
C ARG A 466 -28.11 43.23 54.27
N LEU A 467 -29.15 42.64 53.71
CA LEU A 467 -30.52 42.85 54.17
C LEU A 467 -30.71 42.42 55.62
N ALA A 468 -30.08 41.29 56.03
CA ALA A 468 -30.11 40.88 57.43
C ALA A 468 -29.38 41.81 58.38
N PHE A 469 -28.30 42.49 57.91
CA PHE A 469 -27.49 43.41 58.69
C PHE A 469 -28.08 44.81 58.69
N GLU A 470 -28.54 45.33 57.56
CA GLU A 470 -29.17 46.66 57.42
C GLU A 470 -30.64 46.65 57.80
N GLY A 471 -31.36 45.51 57.71
CA GLY A 471 -32.78 45.38 58.06
C GLY A 471 -33.12 45.50 59.53
N ALA A 472 -32.13 45.62 60.43
CA ALA A 472 -32.34 45.99 61.82
C ALA A 472 -32.77 47.50 61.96
N ALA A 473 -32.71 48.26 60.90
CA ALA A 473 -33.00 49.73 60.87
C ALA A 473 -34.32 50.06 60.11
N ARG A 474 -35.32 49.19 60.08
CA ARG A 474 -36.71 49.47 59.59
C ARG A 474 -36.88 49.83 58.09
N SER A 475 -35.87 49.76 57.24
CA SER A 475 -36.08 49.90 55.79
C SER A 475 -35.35 48.79 55.05
N HIS A 476 -36.09 47.93 54.26
CA HIS A 476 -35.53 46.94 53.36
C HIS A 476 -34.83 47.58 52.13
N LEU A 477 -34.05 48.67 52.37
CA LEU A 477 -33.41 49.50 51.35
C LEU A 477 -31.90 49.26 51.43
N LEU A 478 -31.28 49.04 50.29
CA LEU A 478 -29.82 48.95 50.17
C LEU A 478 -29.24 50.31 49.82
N SER A 479 -28.18 50.72 50.53
CA SER A 479 -27.46 51.96 50.20
C SER A 479 -26.76 51.84 48.84
N ALA A 480 -26.54 52.96 48.14
CA ALA A 480 -25.79 53.01 46.89
C ALA A 480 -24.37 52.40 47.05
N ARG A 481 -23.76 52.56 48.23
CA ARG A 481 -22.46 51.92 48.56
C ARG A 481 -22.56 50.44 48.68
N SER A 482 -23.67 49.88 49.20
CA SER A 482 -23.93 48.46 49.29
C SER A 482 -24.14 47.83 47.90
N ILE A 483 -24.87 48.49 46.99
CA ILE A 483 -25.07 48.07 45.61
C ILE A 483 -23.74 48.04 44.83
N GLN A 484 -22.88 49.07 45.00
CA GLN A 484 -21.53 49.07 44.41
C GLN A 484 -20.65 47.93 44.94
N ALA A 485 -20.72 47.62 46.22
CA ALA A 485 -19.98 46.51 46.80
C ALA A 485 -20.46 45.15 46.31
N ILE A 486 -21.79 44.95 46.11
CA ILE A 486 -22.36 43.76 45.48
C ILE A 486 -21.83 43.63 44.05
N ARG A 487 -21.84 44.71 43.25
CA ARG A 487 -21.28 44.72 41.89
C ARG A 487 -19.81 44.29 41.85
N ALA A 488 -18.97 44.88 42.70
CA ALA A 488 -17.56 44.52 42.78
C ALA A 488 -17.33 43.06 43.15
N MET A 489 -18.20 42.47 43.99
CA MET A 489 -18.11 41.07 44.33
C MET A 489 -18.55 40.14 43.18
N LEU A 490 -19.59 40.54 42.44
CA LEU A 490 -20.04 39.82 41.24
C LEU A 490 -18.97 39.86 40.12
N ASP A 491 -18.31 41.01 39.94
CA ASP A 491 -17.18 41.16 39.00
C ASP A 491 -16.01 40.24 39.39
N GLY A 492 -15.70 40.18 40.70
CA GLY A 492 -14.73 39.22 41.22
C GLY A 492 -15.11 37.74 40.98
N ALA A 493 -16.41 37.42 41.10
CA ALA A 493 -16.93 36.08 40.79
C ALA A 493 -16.83 35.78 39.29
N LEU A 494 -17.12 36.76 38.43
CA LEU A 494 -16.97 36.67 36.98
C LEU A 494 -15.54 36.30 36.58
N VAL A 495 -14.55 36.99 37.15
CA VAL A 495 -13.12 36.68 36.87
C VAL A 495 -12.80 35.25 37.25
N LYS A 496 -13.23 34.76 38.42
CA LYS A 496 -13.01 33.40 38.87
C LYS A 496 -13.69 32.35 37.97
N GLU A 497 -14.93 32.61 37.57
CA GLU A 497 -15.64 31.69 36.67
C GLU A 497 -15.00 31.68 35.26
N THR A 498 -14.59 32.86 34.75
CA THR A 498 -13.87 32.95 33.46
C THR A 498 -12.52 32.19 33.51
N GLN A 499 -11.79 32.29 34.63
CA GLN A 499 -10.58 31.50 34.83
C GLN A 499 -10.86 29.98 34.79
N LYS A 500 -11.95 29.49 35.41
CA LYS A 500 -12.38 28.08 35.32
C LYS A 500 -12.73 27.68 33.90
N LEU A 501 -13.38 28.57 33.15
CA LEU A 501 -13.70 28.34 31.74
C LEU A 501 -12.44 28.23 30.88
N ASN A 502 -11.37 28.96 31.20
CA ASN A 502 -10.09 28.94 30.49
C ASN A 502 -9.12 27.85 30.99
N ASN A 503 -9.41 27.17 32.09
CA ASN A 503 -8.53 26.16 32.66
C ASN A 503 -8.25 25.06 31.65
N LEU A 504 -7.01 24.55 31.59
CA LEU A 504 -6.47 23.53 30.66
C LEU A 504 -6.39 23.98 29.20
N MET A 505 -6.86 25.19 28.81
CA MET A 505 -6.69 25.69 27.44
C MET A 505 -5.22 25.86 27.06
N VAL A 506 -4.37 26.06 28.03
CA VAL A 506 -2.91 26.19 27.84
C VAL A 506 -2.28 24.91 27.26
N LEU A 507 -2.85 23.72 27.56
CA LEU A 507 -2.35 22.47 26.99
C LEU A 507 -2.58 22.40 25.49
N LEU A 508 -3.68 22.97 24.99
CA LEU A 508 -3.91 23.08 23.55
C LEU A 508 -2.93 24.07 22.90
N THR A 509 -2.63 25.19 23.57
CA THR A 509 -1.66 26.17 23.09
C THR A 509 -0.26 25.55 22.99
N ILE A 510 0.13 24.71 23.96
CA ILE A 510 1.39 23.96 23.93
C ILE A 510 1.41 23.00 22.73
N ALA A 511 0.31 22.30 22.44
CA ALA A 511 0.23 21.42 21.28
C ALA A 511 0.30 22.17 19.95
N ILE A 512 -0.33 23.36 19.86
CA ILE A 512 -0.33 24.21 18.67
C ILE A 512 1.07 24.72 18.33
N SER A 513 1.81 25.20 19.33
CA SER A 513 3.16 25.75 19.11
C SER A 513 4.23 24.68 19.19
N GLY A 514 4.14 23.73 20.14
CA GLY A 514 5.12 22.69 20.36
C GLY A 514 5.17 21.63 19.25
N GLY A 515 4.03 21.29 18.64
CA GLY A 515 3.96 20.33 17.55
C GLY A 515 4.90 20.64 16.39
N PRO A 516 4.78 21.80 15.74
CA PRO A 516 5.67 22.18 14.64
C PRO A 516 7.15 22.31 15.06
N PHE A 517 7.44 22.79 16.27
CA PHE A 517 8.82 22.90 16.76
C PHE A 517 9.46 21.54 17.00
N LEU A 518 8.72 20.57 17.55
CA LEU A 518 9.19 19.19 17.69
C LEU A 518 9.35 18.52 16.33
N GLY A 519 8.45 18.80 15.39
CA GLY A 519 8.59 18.36 14.00
C GLY A 519 9.85 18.90 13.33
N LEU A 520 10.11 20.21 13.50
CA LEU A 520 11.33 20.84 12.99
C LEU A 520 12.59 20.26 13.65
N LEU A 521 12.56 20.00 14.94
CA LEU A 521 13.66 19.33 15.65
C LEU A 521 13.94 17.96 15.01
N GLY A 522 12.91 17.19 14.68
CA GLY A 522 13.05 15.90 13.99
C GLY A 522 13.71 16.04 12.62
N THR A 523 13.39 17.09 11.83
CA THR A 523 14.08 17.33 10.54
C THR A 523 15.55 17.67 10.73
N VAL A 524 15.89 18.51 11.68
CA VAL A 524 17.29 18.89 11.94
C VAL A 524 18.11 17.67 12.34
N ILE A 525 17.61 16.83 13.25
CA ILE A 525 18.27 15.60 13.68
C ILE A 525 18.42 14.62 12.51
N GLY A 526 17.36 14.38 11.74
CA GLY A 526 17.39 13.44 10.62
C GLY A 526 18.37 13.84 9.52
N VAL A 527 18.41 15.14 9.16
CA VAL A 527 19.38 15.67 8.19
C VAL A 527 20.80 15.59 8.74
N MET A 528 21.01 15.88 10.01
CA MET A 528 22.33 15.78 10.66
C MET A 528 22.85 14.34 10.64
N ILE A 529 22.02 13.34 10.94
CA ILE A 529 22.38 11.92 10.88
C ILE A 529 22.73 11.52 9.43
N THR A 530 21.98 12.01 8.45
CA THR A 530 22.25 11.74 7.03
C THR A 530 23.64 12.24 6.61
N PHE A 531 23.98 13.48 6.96
CA PHE A 531 25.30 14.03 6.66
C PHE A 531 26.43 13.33 7.43
N ALA A 532 26.19 12.92 8.67
CA ALA A 532 27.16 12.14 9.44
C ALA A 532 27.42 10.77 8.78
N ALA A 533 26.40 10.10 8.26
CA ALA A 533 26.53 8.84 7.54
C ALA A 533 27.33 9.00 6.23
N ILE A 534 27.10 10.07 5.46
CA ILE A 534 27.88 10.40 4.26
C ILE A 534 29.36 10.62 4.62
N ALA A 535 29.63 11.40 5.66
CA ALA A 535 31.01 11.69 6.08
C ALA A 535 31.74 10.42 6.55
N ALA A 536 31.04 9.46 7.12
CA ALA A 536 31.62 8.19 7.57
C ALA A 536 31.92 7.20 6.42
N GLN A 537 31.15 7.24 5.33
CA GLN A 537 31.27 6.29 4.21
C GLN A 537 32.15 6.81 3.05
N GLY A 538 32.41 8.10 2.98
CA GLY A 538 33.27 8.72 1.96
C GLY A 538 32.66 8.82 0.55
N ASP A 539 31.57 8.11 0.28
CA ASP A 539 30.85 8.12 -1.00
C ASP A 539 29.38 8.52 -0.84
N VAL A 540 28.84 9.24 -1.83
CA VAL A 540 27.44 9.70 -1.84
C VAL A 540 26.56 8.60 -2.43
N ASN A 541 26.02 7.73 -1.57
CA ASN A 541 25.05 6.72 -1.99
C ASN A 541 23.62 7.21 -1.67
N VAL A 542 22.81 7.41 -2.72
CA VAL A 542 21.42 7.87 -2.61
C VAL A 542 20.58 6.94 -1.73
N ASN A 543 20.80 5.61 -1.78
CA ASN A 543 20.08 4.62 -1.00
C ASN A 543 20.37 4.72 0.52
N ALA A 544 21.54 5.25 0.90
CA ALA A 544 21.89 5.51 2.30
C ALA A 544 21.30 6.84 2.81
N ILE A 545 21.07 7.81 1.92
CA ILE A 545 20.61 9.16 2.25
C ILE A 545 19.07 9.24 2.36
N ALA A 546 18.37 8.61 1.42
CA ALA A 546 16.93 8.70 1.28
C ALA A 546 16.13 8.34 2.57
N PRO A 547 16.48 7.28 3.33
CA PRO A 547 15.77 6.95 4.58
C PRO A 547 15.87 8.06 5.63
N GLY A 548 17.04 8.66 5.83
CA GLY A 548 17.23 9.74 6.81
C GLY A 548 16.44 11.00 6.47
N ILE A 549 16.39 11.39 5.20
CA ILE A 549 15.58 12.53 4.73
C ILE A 549 14.08 12.21 4.88
N ALA A 550 13.66 11.01 4.50
CA ALA A 550 12.27 10.60 4.63
C ALA A 550 11.79 10.61 6.09
N ALA A 551 12.61 10.11 7.01
CA ALA A 551 12.36 10.14 8.45
C ALA A 551 12.24 11.58 8.99
N ALA A 552 13.13 12.48 8.55
CA ALA A 552 13.10 13.89 8.90
C ALA A 552 11.78 14.55 8.48
N LEU A 553 11.37 14.39 7.23
CA LEU A 553 10.13 14.95 6.70
C LEU A 553 8.89 14.37 7.40
N ALA A 554 8.89 13.07 7.72
CA ALA A 554 7.81 12.41 8.44
C ALA A 554 7.59 13.01 9.83
N ALA A 555 8.65 13.37 10.57
CA ALA A 555 8.54 14.03 11.87
C ALA A 555 7.84 15.39 11.77
N THR A 556 8.12 16.17 10.73
CA THR A 556 7.45 17.46 10.50
C THR A 556 5.97 17.28 10.17
N VAL A 557 5.64 16.33 9.31
CA VAL A 557 4.24 16.01 8.99
C VAL A 557 3.50 15.58 10.26
N ALA A 558 4.11 14.73 11.11
CA ALA A 558 3.53 14.33 12.39
C ALA A 558 3.27 15.55 13.32
N GLY A 559 4.22 16.49 13.41
CA GLY A 559 4.05 17.73 14.18
C GLY A 559 2.87 18.58 13.72
N LEU A 560 2.69 18.74 12.42
CA LEU A 560 1.56 19.46 11.82
C LEU A 560 0.22 18.74 12.04
N VAL A 561 0.19 17.41 11.93
CA VAL A 561 -1.02 16.59 12.20
C VAL A 561 -1.51 16.77 13.64
N VAL A 562 -0.61 16.98 14.58
CA VAL A 562 -0.97 17.30 15.99
C VAL A 562 -1.46 18.73 16.13
N ALA A 563 -0.75 19.70 15.55
CA ALA A 563 -1.00 21.13 15.75
C ALA A 563 -2.29 21.62 15.08
N ILE A 564 -2.60 21.17 13.88
CA ILE A 564 -3.74 21.67 13.10
C ILE A 564 -5.09 21.36 13.78
N PRO A 565 -5.40 20.13 14.20
CA PRO A 565 -6.64 19.85 14.93
C PRO A 565 -6.72 20.58 16.27
N ALA A 566 -5.58 20.71 16.99
CA ALA A 566 -5.51 21.44 18.24
C ALA A 566 -5.85 22.92 18.05
N LEU A 567 -5.38 23.55 16.96
CA LEU A 567 -5.69 24.94 16.60
C LEU A 567 -7.19 25.16 16.33
N PHE A 568 -7.79 24.29 15.51
CA PHE A 568 -9.23 24.38 15.24
C PHE A 568 -10.06 24.16 16.51
N GLY A 569 -9.68 23.15 17.31
CA GLY A 569 -10.32 22.88 18.59
C GLY A 569 -10.20 24.05 19.57
N TYR A 570 -9.01 24.64 19.70
CA TYR A 570 -8.77 25.81 20.55
C TYR A 570 -9.65 26.98 20.13
N ASN A 571 -9.66 27.35 18.85
CA ASN A 571 -10.46 28.49 18.36
C ASN A 571 -11.96 28.26 18.60
N TYR A 572 -12.46 27.06 18.37
CA TYR A 572 -13.85 26.69 18.67
C TYR A 572 -14.17 26.84 20.17
N LEU A 573 -13.32 26.28 21.03
CA LEU A 573 -13.51 26.35 22.48
C LEU A 573 -13.40 27.79 23.00
N GLN A 574 -12.46 28.56 22.49
CA GLN A 574 -12.29 29.99 22.86
C GLN A 574 -13.52 30.82 22.50
N SER A 575 -14.14 30.57 21.35
CA SER A 575 -15.41 31.20 20.97
C SER A 575 -16.52 30.87 21.97
N ARG A 576 -16.62 29.60 22.40
CA ARG A 576 -17.62 29.17 23.41
C ARG A 576 -17.34 29.73 24.81
N VAL A 577 -16.08 29.89 25.18
CA VAL A 577 -15.71 30.56 26.45
C VAL A 577 -16.13 32.03 26.43
N LYS A 578 -15.89 32.74 25.32
CA LYS A 578 -16.32 34.13 25.15
C LYS A 578 -17.84 34.28 25.23
N GLU A 579 -18.59 33.38 24.60
CA GLU A 579 -20.07 33.32 24.67
C GLU A 579 -20.53 33.19 26.12
N ALA A 580 -20.00 32.23 26.88
CA ALA A 580 -20.36 32.05 28.30
C ALA A 580 -19.93 33.21 29.18
N ALA A 581 -18.80 33.90 28.86
CA ALA A 581 -18.36 35.09 29.59
C ALA A 581 -19.28 36.28 29.29
N SER A 582 -19.72 36.47 28.06
CA SER A 582 -20.68 37.47 27.67
C SER A 582 -22.02 37.28 28.38
N ASP A 583 -22.53 36.03 28.46
CA ASP A 583 -23.73 35.72 29.22
C ASP A 583 -23.62 36.16 30.68
N MET A 584 -22.49 35.93 31.33
CA MET A 584 -22.24 36.33 32.71
C MET A 584 -22.21 37.85 32.89
N HIS A 585 -21.61 38.57 31.96
CA HIS A 585 -21.58 40.06 31.98
C HIS A 585 -22.99 40.62 31.85
N ILE A 586 -23.75 40.17 30.85
CA ILE A 586 -25.13 40.62 30.62
C ILE A 586 -25.97 40.39 31.88
N PHE A 587 -25.83 39.19 32.47
CA PHE A 587 -26.56 38.88 33.71
C PHE A 587 -26.17 39.79 34.87
N ILE A 588 -24.90 40.08 35.10
CA ILE A 588 -24.46 40.96 36.20
C ILE A 588 -25.03 42.33 36.04
N ASP A 589 -24.97 42.91 34.85
CA ASP A 589 -25.49 44.26 34.59
C ASP A 589 -27.01 44.31 34.79
N GLU A 590 -27.74 43.33 34.29
CA GLU A 590 -29.20 43.23 34.50
C GLU A 590 -29.54 43.01 35.96
N PHE A 591 -28.86 42.08 36.65
CA PHE A 591 -29.12 41.77 38.06
C PHE A 591 -28.87 42.96 38.98
N VAL A 592 -27.74 43.66 38.80
CA VAL A 592 -27.42 44.87 39.59
C VAL A 592 -28.42 45.96 39.32
N THR A 593 -28.85 46.17 38.08
CA THR A 593 -29.85 47.15 37.71
C THR A 593 -31.19 46.85 38.39
N LYS A 594 -31.64 45.59 38.33
CA LYS A 594 -32.87 45.17 38.98
C LYS A 594 -32.83 45.26 40.50
N ILE A 595 -31.70 44.99 41.12
CA ILE A 595 -31.49 45.20 42.55
C ILE A 595 -31.57 46.68 42.88
N ALA A 596 -30.95 47.59 42.08
CA ALA A 596 -30.99 49.02 42.29
C ALA A 596 -32.42 49.60 42.13
N GLU A 597 -33.19 49.07 41.18
CA GLU A 597 -34.61 49.42 41.01
C GLU A 597 -35.48 48.92 42.15
N HIS A 598 -35.30 47.72 42.68
CA HIS A 598 -36.16 47.12 43.67
C HIS A 598 -35.81 47.50 45.12
N TYR A 599 -34.49 47.61 45.45
CA TYR A 599 -33.98 47.90 46.79
C TYR A 599 -33.28 49.23 46.91
N GLY A 600 -33.12 49.96 45.81
CA GLY A 600 -32.51 51.31 45.87
C GLY A 600 -33.44 52.34 46.53
N GLY A 601 -33.06 52.82 47.66
CA GLY A 601 -33.77 53.98 48.27
C GLY A 601 -33.84 55.16 47.31
N ARG A 602 -34.97 55.76 47.13
CA ARG A 602 -35.15 57.03 46.42
C ARG A 602 -34.21 58.06 47.03
N SER A 603 -32.95 58.07 46.59
CA SER A 603 -31.95 59.05 47.03
C SER A 603 -31.92 60.18 46.03
N GLY A 604 -32.32 61.38 46.48
CA GLY A 604 -31.93 62.61 45.87
C GLY A 604 -33.04 63.62 45.53
N GLY A 605 -34.22 63.14 45.12
CA GLY A 605 -35.28 64.12 44.71
C GLY A 605 -36.01 64.79 45.84
N ASP A 606 -36.17 64.11 46.99
CA ASP A 606 -36.92 64.71 48.15
C ASP A 606 -36.04 65.56 49.05
N ASN A 607 -34.73 65.37 49.13
CA ASN A 607 -33.81 66.20 49.87
C ASN A 607 -33.51 67.49 49.12
N GLU A 608 -33.39 67.49 47.80
CA GLU A 608 -33.25 68.75 47.02
C GLU A 608 -34.55 69.54 47.01
N ARG A 609 -35.71 68.88 46.91
CA ARG A 609 -36.99 69.60 47.06
C ARG A 609 -37.16 70.18 48.45
N ARG A 610 -36.85 69.45 49.52
CA ARG A 610 -36.88 70.00 50.89
C ARG A 610 -35.86 71.11 51.16
N ALA A 611 -34.68 71.03 50.54
CA ALA A 611 -33.69 72.09 50.60
C ALA A 611 -34.16 73.35 49.84
N ILE A 612 -34.76 73.19 48.67
CA ILE A 612 -35.32 74.30 47.88
C ILE A 612 -36.56 74.81 48.55
N GLU A 613 -37.46 73.99 49.15
CA GLU A 613 -38.62 74.47 49.94
C GLU A 613 -38.20 75.16 51.24
N SER A 614 -37.15 74.69 51.93
CA SER A 614 -36.64 75.37 53.13
C SER A 614 -35.96 76.75 52.80
N GLU A 615 -35.26 76.81 51.67
CA GLU A 615 -34.60 78.03 51.19
C GLU A 615 -35.63 79.06 50.66
N SER A 616 -36.73 78.61 50.04
CA SER A 616 -37.84 79.44 49.63
C SER A 616 -38.67 80.00 50.85
N MET A 617 -38.83 79.15 51.90
CA MET A 617 -39.50 79.59 53.15
C MET A 617 -38.63 80.53 53.96
N GLU A 618 -37.30 80.46 53.94
CA GLU A 618 -36.40 81.40 54.58
C GLU A 618 -36.38 82.78 53.85
N LEU A 619 -36.51 82.74 52.52
CA LEU A 619 -36.58 83.94 51.69
C LEU A 619 -37.93 84.65 51.82
N GLU A 620 -39.05 83.93 52.06
CA GLU A 620 -40.37 84.58 52.38
C GLU A 620 -40.46 85.16 53.79
N MET A 621 -39.62 84.70 54.75
CA MET A 621 -39.55 85.27 56.09
C MET A 621 -38.68 86.49 56.19
N ILE A 622 -37.90 86.84 55.20
CA ILE A 622 -36.98 88.00 55.15
C ILE A 622 -37.54 89.15 54.27
N ALA A 623 -38.65 88.91 53.51
CA ALA A 623 -39.39 89.91 52.76
C ALA A 623 -40.61 90.38 53.55
#